data_a21eb3460c6a2dfee5ce116ff04e70dd
#
_entry.id   a21eb3460c6a2dfee5ce116ff04e70dd
#
_cell.length_a   1.000
_cell.length_b   1.000
_cell.length_c   1.000
_cell.angle_alpha   90.00
_cell.angle_beta   90.00
_cell.angle_gamma   90.00
#
_symmetry.space_group_name_H-M   'P 1'
#
loop_
_entity.id
_entity.type
_entity.pdbx_description
1 polymer ?
#
loop_
_entity_poly.entity_id
_entity_poly.type
_entity_poly.pdbx_seq_one_letter_code
_entity_poly.pdbx_strand_id
1 'polypeptide(L)'
;MSDDVVGALREAEAIAKGTKCRQFMFSVSLNPPENERVHVRTFEKALEAIEEKNGLTGQPRVVVFHEKDGRRHCHAVWSRIDPETMTAKPMSFYKNKLRVVSRQLYLENGWQMPRGLIDPKDRDPRNFSLDEWQQAKRIGRHAGELKELIQEAWATSDSARTFAHALEERGFYLARGDRRGHVAVTFEGEVISISRATGKKAKELHARLGKTDALNSVDETRKRIAEDILPRIKSHVDEARASARA
;
A
#
# COMPACT_ATOMS: atom_id res chain seq x y z
N MET A 1 7.45 2.24 31.34
CA MET A 1 6.56 2.73 30.30
C MET A 1 5.28 3.23 30.96
N SER A 2 4.76 4.37 30.53
CA SER A 2 3.52 4.97 31.06
C SER A 2 2.34 3.99 30.94
N ASP A 3 1.39 4.10 31.86
CA ASP A 3 0.16 3.26 31.87
C ASP A 3 -0.88 3.72 30.83
N ASP A 4 -0.64 4.85 30.18
CA ASP A 4 -1.49 5.35 29.09
C ASP A 4 -0.80 5.30 27.73
N VAL A 5 -1.59 5.17 26.66
CA VAL A 5 -1.10 5.02 25.29
C VAL A 5 -0.26 6.22 24.83
N VAL A 6 -0.69 7.43 25.16
CA VAL A 6 -0.02 8.66 24.71
C VAL A 6 1.31 8.84 25.43
N GLY A 7 1.32 8.60 26.76
CA GLY A 7 2.54 8.62 27.55
C GLY A 7 3.57 7.59 27.07
N ALA A 8 3.13 6.36 26.83
CA ALA A 8 4.01 5.30 26.34
C ALA A 8 4.65 5.64 24.97
N LEU A 9 3.86 6.22 24.04
CA LEU A 9 4.39 6.65 22.74
C LEU A 9 5.36 7.83 22.86
N ARG A 10 5.11 8.78 23.78
CA ARG A 10 6.01 9.90 24.07
C ARG A 10 7.33 9.44 24.70
N GLU A 11 7.29 8.46 25.59
CA GLU A 11 8.50 7.85 26.15
C GLU A 11 9.34 7.18 25.06
N ALA A 12 8.70 6.41 24.16
CA ALA A 12 9.40 5.79 23.03
C ALA A 12 10.04 6.84 22.11
N GLU A 13 9.34 7.97 21.86
CA GLU A 13 9.88 9.09 21.10
C GLU A 13 11.06 9.77 21.83
N ALA A 14 10.95 9.99 23.14
CA ALA A 14 12.01 10.60 23.94
C ALA A 14 13.30 9.77 23.91
N ILE A 15 13.19 8.44 24.08
CA ILE A 15 14.31 7.51 23.95
C ILE A 15 14.91 7.57 22.54
N ALA A 16 14.06 7.61 21.51
CA ALA A 16 14.51 7.65 20.12
C ALA A 16 15.31 8.91 19.78
N LYS A 17 15.03 10.04 20.40
CA LYS A 17 15.80 11.30 20.24
C LYS A 17 17.27 11.16 20.64
N GLY A 18 17.60 10.21 21.51
CA GLY A 18 18.99 9.86 21.85
C GLY A 18 19.70 9.00 20.79
N THR A 19 19.03 8.67 19.68
CA THR A 19 19.55 7.80 18.62
C THR A 19 19.44 8.46 17.23
N LYS A 20 20.09 7.85 16.22
CA LYS A 20 19.93 8.25 14.81
C LYS A 20 18.76 7.55 14.11
N CYS A 21 17.97 6.74 14.83
CA CYS A 21 16.91 5.93 14.27
C CYS A 21 15.67 6.78 13.97
N ARG A 22 15.32 6.94 12.68
CA ARG A 22 14.11 7.67 12.26
C ARG A 22 12.84 6.83 12.39
N GLN A 23 12.94 5.50 12.19
CA GLN A 23 11.82 4.57 12.29
C GLN A 23 11.92 3.79 13.59
N PHE A 24 11.76 4.47 14.71
CA PHE A 24 11.94 3.91 16.05
C PHE A 24 10.76 3.07 16.56
N MET A 25 9.65 3.07 15.87
CA MET A 25 8.48 2.23 16.18
C MET A 25 8.22 1.20 15.08
N PHE A 26 7.66 0.07 15.48
CA PHE A 26 7.12 -0.96 14.61
C PHE A 26 5.66 -1.18 14.96
N SER A 27 4.76 -1.03 13.98
CA SER A 27 3.32 -1.16 14.16
C SER A 27 2.76 -2.30 13.32
N VAL A 28 1.87 -3.09 13.92
CA VAL A 28 1.14 -4.16 13.25
C VAL A 28 -0.34 -4.09 13.62
N SER A 29 -1.20 -4.36 12.64
CA SER A 29 -2.63 -4.56 12.84
C SER A 29 -2.97 -6.03 12.66
N LEU A 30 -3.64 -6.63 13.64
CA LEU A 30 -4.12 -8.00 13.60
C LEU A 30 -5.63 -8.00 13.35
N ASN A 31 -6.01 -8.47 12.17
CA ASN A 31 -7.40 -8.54 11.72
C ASN A 31 -7.74 -9.99 11.39
N PRO A 32 -8.44 -10.72 12.27
CA PRO A 32 -8.95 -12.05 11.99
C PRO A 32 -9.91 -12.08 10.81
N PRO A 33 -10.21 -13.27 10.23
CA PRO A 33 -11.24 -13.41 9.21
C PRO A 33 -12.58 -12.83 9.67
N GLU A 34 -13.39 -12.32 8.72
CA GLU A 34 -14.61 -11.57 9.03
C GLU A 34 -15.64 -12.37 9.82
N ASN A 35 -15.71 -13.67 9.57
CA ASN A 35 -16.68 -14.57 10.18
C ASN A 35 -16.21 -15.17 11.52
N GLU A 36 -15.00 -14.81 11.98
CA GLU A 36 -14.39 -15.42 13.15
C GLU A 36 -14.46 -14.50 14.38
N ARG A 37 -14.94 -15.05 15.48
CA ARG A 37 -14.90 -14.41 16.80
C ARG A 37 -13.70 -14.91 17.57
N VAL A 38 -12.70 -14.08 17.72
CA VAL A 38 -11.39 -14.46 18.24
C VAL A 38 -11.21 -13.97 19.68
N HIS A 39 -10.79 -14.88 20.57
CA HIS A 39 -10.49 -14.56 21.95
C HIS A 39 -9.19 -13.74 22.08
N VAL A 40 -9.12 -12.87 23.09
CA VAL A 40 -7.92 -12.05 23.40
C VAL A 40 -6.65 -12.90 23.47
N ARG A 41 -6.73 -14.09 24.08
CA ARG A 41 -5.60 -15.03 24.19
C ARG A 41 -4.97 -15.42 22.83
N THR A 42 -5.79 -15.50 21.76
CA THR A 42 -5.27 -15.77 20.42
C THR A 42 -4.46 -14.59 19.88
N PHE A 43 -4.89 -13.37 20.15
CA PHE A 43 -4.11 -12.17 19.82
C PHE A 43 -2.80 -12.12 20.61
N GLU A 44 -2.82 -12.42 21.90
CA GLU A 44 -1.62 -12.47 22.76
C GLU A 44 -0.59 -13.44 22.21
N LYS A 45 -1.00 -14.68 21.88
CA LYS A 45 -0.12 -15.66 21.23
C LYS A 45 0.42 -15.18 19.89
N ALA A 46 -0.39 -14.51 19.10
CA ALA A 46 0.05 -13.94 17.83
C ALA A 46 1.09 -12.83 18.03
N LEU A 47 0.91 -11.98 19.03
CA LEU A 47 1.85 -10.91 19.37
C LEU A 47 3.18 -11.49 19.87
N GLU A 48 3.15 -12.51 20.71
CA GLU A 48 4.34 -13.24 21.18
C GLU A 48 5.12 -13.86 20.02
N ALA A 49 4.42 -14.53 19.09
CA ALA A 49 5.05 -15.11 17.90
C ALA A 49 5.64 -14.04 16.96
N ILE A 50 5.01 -12.85 16.88
CA ILE A 50 5.55 -11.71 16.13
C ILE A 50 6.82 -11.18 16.79
N GLU A 51 6.84 -11.05 18.11
CA GLU A 51 8.00 -10.62 18.89
C GLU A 51 9.19 -11.56 18.70
N GLU A 52 8.96 -12.85 18.90
CA GLU A 52 10.00 -13.86 18.74
C GLU A 52 10.62 -13.82 17.36
N LYS A 53 9.79 -13.86 16.30
CA LYS A 53 10.30 -13.89 14.92
C LYS A 53 10.99 -12.62 14.48
N ASN A 54 10.66 -11.48 15.09
CA ASN A 54 11.23 -10.19 14.72
C ASN A 54 12.31 -9.68 15.71
N GLY A 55 12.62 -10.45 16.77
CA GLY A 55 13.61 -10.06 17.79
C GLY A 55 13.13 -8.88 18.64
N LEU A 56 11.82 -8.80 18.88
CA LEU A 56 11.18 -7.75 19.68
C LEU A 56 10.80 -8.23 21.09
N THR A 57 11.13 -9.46 21.44
CA THR A 57 10.85 -10.00 22.79
C THR A 57 11.46 -9.10 23.85
N GLY A 58 10.65 -8.72 24.83
CA GLY A 58 11.04 -7.80 25.90
C GLY A 58 11.06 -6.32 25.51
N GLN A 59 10.81 -5.98 24.26
CA GLN A 59 10.67 -4.57 23.86
C GLN A 59 9.35 -3.97 24.40
N PRO A 60 9.37 -2.71 24.83
CA PRO A 60 8.17 -2.00 25.25
C PRO A 60 7.12 -2.00 24.13
N ARG A 61 5.88 -2.38 24.49
CA ARG A 61 4.76 -2.41 23.53
C ARG A 61 3.50 -1.77 24.09
N VAL A 62 2.69 -1.23 23.19
CA VAL A 62 1.31 -0.81 23.42
C VAL A 62 0.40 -1.66 22.56
N VAL A 63 -0.70 -2.17 23.12
CA VAL A 63 -1.72 -2.93 22.41
C VAL A 63 -3.08 -2.30 22.65
N VAL A 64 -3.78 -1.96 21.57
CA VAL A 64 -5.13 -1.40 21.62
C VAL A 64 -6.09 -2.35 20.91
N PHE A 65 -7.11 -2.78 21.60
CA PHE A 65 -8.19 -3.59 21.05
C PHE A 65 -9.34 -2.71 20.60
N HIS A 66 -9.90 -3.02 19.44
CA HIS A 66 -11.13 -2.45 18.94
C HIS A 66 -12.14 -3.58 18.70
N GLU A 67 -13.39 -3.32 19.02
CA GLU A 67 -14.48 -4.23 18.68
C GLU A 67 -15.57 -3.44 17.97
N LYS A 68 -15.94 -3.90 16.79
CA LYS A 68 -17.01 -3.34 15.97
C LYS A 68 -17.84 -4.47 15.39
N ASP A 69 -19.15 -4.41 15.58
CA ASP A 69 -20.12 -5.40 15.07
C ASP A 69 -19.78 -6.85 15.50
N GLY A 70 -19.26 -7.01 16.74
CA GLY A 70 -18.84 -8.29 17.31
C GLY A 70 -17.51 -8.83 16.74
N ARG A 71 -16.84 -8.08 15.88
CA ARG A 71 -15.50 -8.39 15.35
C ARG A 71 -14.43 -7.63 16.11
N ARG A 72 -13.53 -8.39 16.71
CA ARG A 72 -12.39 -7.84 17.45
C ARG A 72 -11.15 -7.80 16.56
N HIS A 73 -10.40 -6.71 16.63
CA HIS A 73 -9.08 -6.56 16.05
C HIS A 73 -8.18 -5.79 17.02
N CYS A 74 -6.87 -5.87 16.83
CA CYS A 74 -5.95 -5.11 17.65
C CYS A 74 -4.88 -4.41 16.82
N HIS A 75 -4.40 -3.31 17.38
CA HIS A 75 -3.22 -2.60 16.92
C HIS A 75 -2.13 -2.73 17.98
N ALA A 76 -0.96 -3.19 17.57
CA ALA A 76 0.18 -3.30 18.45
C ALA A 76 1.33 -2.44 17.93
N VAL A 77 1.97 -1.69 18.81
CA VAL A 77 3.11 -0.83 18.51
C VAL A 77 4.25 -1.16 19.48
N TRP A 78 5.41 -1.46 18.95
CA TRP A 78 6.64 -1.70 19.73
C TRP A 78 7.63 -0.56 19.55
N SER A 79 8.33 -0.21 20.64
CA SER A 79 9.59 0.50 20.51
C SER A 79 10.64 -0.42 19.92
N ARG A 80 11.35 0.05 18.90
CA ARG A 80 12.48 -0.68 18.32
C ARG A 80 13.81 -0.35 18.99
N ILE A 81 13.85 0.71 19.77
CA ILE A 81 15.09 1.10 20.45
C ILE A 81 15.26 0.23 21.69
N ASP A 82 16.38 -0.46 21.75
CA ASP A 82 16.84 -1.14 22.94
C ASP A 82 17.36 -0.08 23.93
N PRO A 83 16.73 0.06 25.12
CA PRO A 83 17.08 1.13 26.05
C PRO A 83 18.48 0.95 26.70
N GLU A 84 18.99 -0.28 26.72
CA GLU A 84 20.31 -0.56 27.33
C GLU A 84 21.44 -0.20 26.36
N THR A 85 21.26 -0.54 25.07
CA THR A 85 22.29 -0.34 24.05
C THR A 85 22.09 0.91 23.22
N MET A 86 20.95 1.58 23.37
CA MET A 86 20.51 2.73 22.54
C MET A 86 20.59 2.46 21.05
N THR A 87 20.35 1.20 20.65
CA THR A 87 20.37 0.76 19.25
C THR A 87 19.00 0.27 18.80
N ALA A 88 18.72 0.41 17.51
CA ALA A 88 17.47 -0.04 16.94
C ALA A 88 17.51 -1.54 16.58
N LYS A 89 16.53 -2.32 17.02
CA LYS A 89 16.34 -3.71 16.58
C LYS A 89 16.11 -3.74 15.05
N PRO A 90 16.84 -4.58 14.30
CA PRO A 90 16.72 -4.66 12.87
C PRO A 90 15.38 -5.32 12.46
N MET A 91 14.70 -4.75 11.48
CA MET A 91 13.41 -5.26 10.96
C MET A 91 13.56 -5.93 9.58
N SER A 92 14.69 -6.62 9.36
CA SER A 92 14.95 -7.30 8.10
C SER A 92 13.92 -8.38 7.81
N PHE A 93 13.36 -8.36 6.60
CA PHE A 93 12.38 -9.34 6.10
C PHE A 93 11.11 -9.48 6.97
N TYR A 94 10.76 -8.47 7.78
CA TYR A 94 9.60 -8.54 8.68
C TYR A 94 8.29 -8.95 7.98
N LYS A 95 8.07 -8.53 6.74
CA LYS A 95 6.86 -8.90 5.97
C LYS A 95 6.77 -10.42 5.74
N ASN A 96 7.89 -11.07 5.46
CA ASN A 96 7.94 -12.53 5.29
C ASN A 96 7.71 -13.25 6.63
N LYS A 97 8.32 -12.73 7.70
CA LYS A 97 8.13 -13.24 9.06
C LYS A 97 6.68 -13.14 9.51
N LEU A 98 6.02 -12.00 9.28
CA LEU A 98 4.59 -11.80 9.58
C LEU A 98 3.70 -12.76 8.77
N ARG A 99 4.04 -13.04 7.51
CA ARG A 99 3.30 -14.03 6.70
C ARG A 99 3.41 -15.43 7.26
N VAL A 100 4.58 -15.82 7.78
CA VAL A 100 4.76 -17.11 8.44
C VAL A 100 3.87 -17.20 9.68
N VAL A 101 3.87 -16.18 10.53
CA VAL A 101 2.99 -16.10 11.71
C VAL A 101 1.52 -16.16 11.30
N SER A 102 1.12 -15.38 10.29
CA SER A 102 -0.26 -15.40 9.78
C SER A 102 -0.68 -16.79 9.32
N ARG A 103 0.14 -17.48 8.52
CA ARG A 103 -0.15 -18.87 8.09
C ARG A 103 -0.31 -19.83 9.25
N GLN A 104 0.57 -19.72 10.23
CA GLN A 104 0.52 -20.56 11.44
C GLN A 104 -0.79 -20.32 12.20
N LEU A 105 -1.21 -19.07 12.40
CA LEU A 105 -2.48 -18.73 13.05
C LEU A 105 -3.69 -19.31 12.32
N TYR A 106 -3.72 -19.24 10.97
CA TYR A 106 -4.80 -19.85 10.18
C TYR A 106 -4.88 -21.35 10.39
N LEU A 107 -3.73 -22.03 10.41
CA LEU A 107 -3.66 -23.49 10.62
C LEU A 107 -4.07 -23.88 12.06
N GLU A 108 -3.56 -23.18 13.06
CA GLU A 108 -3.84 -23.48 14.47
C GLU A 108 -5.30 -23.26 14.87
N ASN A 109 -5.95 -22.29 14.24
CA ASN A 109 -7.36 -21.98 14.54
C ASN A 109 -8.34 -22.62 13.54
N GLY A 110 -7.87 -23.41 12.57
CA GLY A 110 -8.71 -24.07 11.58
C GLY A 110 -9.42 -23.09 10.63
N TRP A 111 -8.91 -21.88 10.47
CA TRP A 111 -9.52 -20.87 9.60
C TRP A 111 -9.28 -21.17 8.12
N GLN A 112 -10.24 -20.77 7.29
CA GLN A 112 -10.08 -20.87 5.83
C GLN A 112 -8.98 -19.95 5.34
N MET A 113 -7.85 -20.55 4.91
CA MET A 113 -6.69 -19.78 4.48
C MET A 113 -6.91 -19.13 3.11
N PRO A 114 -6.69 -17.80 2.97
CA PRO A 114 -6.76 -17.13 1.69
C PRO A 114 -5.74 -17.67 0.68
N ARG A 115 -6.14 -17.83 -0.59
CA ARG A 115 -5.26 -18.37 -1.65
C ARG A 115 -3.91 -17.66 -1.74
N GLY A 116 -3.88 -16.33 -1.71
CA GLY A 116 -2.64 -15.55 -1.76
C GLY A 116 -1.73 -15.69 -0.52
N LEU A 117 -2.21 -16.32 0.57
CA LEU A 117 -1.41 -16.71 1.71
C LEU A 117 -0.85 -18.13 1.54
N ILE A 118 -1.56 -19.01 0.84
CA ILE A 118 -1.12 -20.37 0.47
C ILE A 118 0.00 -20.25 -0.57
N ASP A 119 -0.27 -19.67 -1.72
CA ASP A 119 0.70 -19.43 -2.79
C ASP A 119 0.77 -17.91 -3.13
N PRO A 120 1.96 -17.33 -3.12
CA PRO A 120 2.14 -15.93 -3.54
C PRO A 120 1.69 -15.63 -4.97
N LYS A 121 1.62 -16.64 -5.85
CA LYS A 121 1.16 -16.48 -7.24
C LYS A 121 -0.34 -16.28 -7.33
N ASP A 122 -1.10 -16.79 -6.36
CA ASP A 122 -2.55 -16.70 -6.28
C ASP A 122 -3.04 -15.42 -5.60
N ARG A 123 -2.17 -14.43 -5.43
CA ARG A 123 -2.58 -13.12 -4.92
C ARG A 123 -3.51 -12.45 -5.90
N ASP A 124 -4.59 -11.88 -5.39
CA ASP A 124 -5.46 -11.03 -6.18
C ASP A 124 -4.62 -9.85 -6.74
N PRO A 125 -4.51 -9.71 -8.06
CA PRO A 125 -3.76 -8.60 -8.67
C PRO A 125 -4.33 -7.22 -8.31
N ARG A 126 -5.60 -7.14 -7.85
CA ARG A 126 -6.26 -5.92 -7.40
C ARG A 126 -5.88 -5.52 -5.96
N ASN A 127 -5.23 -6.40 -5.18
CA ASN A 127 -4.76 -6.06 -3.84
C ASN A 127 -3.85 -4.82 -3.87
N PHE A 128 -4.12 -3.89 -2.97
CA PHE A 128 -3.39 -2.62 -2.84
C PHE A 128 -2.77 -2.48 -1.45
N SER A 129 -1.70 -1.70 -1.37
CA SER A 129 -1.07 -1.32 -0.10
C SER A 129 -1.81 -0.17 0.56
N LEU A 130 -1.49 0.10 1.84
CA LEU A 130 -2.01 1.27 2.55
C LEU A 130 -1.66 2.58 1.82
N ASP A 131 -0.44 2.69 1.30
CA ASP A 131 0.00 3.88 0.55
C ASP A 131 -0.84 4.09 -0.72
N GLU A 132 -1.10 3.02 -1.47
CA GLU A 132 -1.95 3.06 -2.68
C GLU A 132 -3.40 3.41 -2.32
N TRP A 133 -3.91 2.92 -1.19
CA TRP A 133 -5.24 3.30 -0.69
C TRP A 133 -5.33 4.77 -0.30
N GLN A 134 -4.35 5.26 0.47
CA GLN A 134 -4.29 6.67 0.87
C GLN A 134 -4.15 7.59 -0.35
N GLN A 135 -3.36 7.19 -1.33
CA GLN A 135 -3.18 7.90 -2.58
C GLN A 135 -4.50 8.01 -3.37
N ALA A 136 -5.21 6.90 -3.55
CA ALA A 136 -6.48 6.87 -4.24
C ALA A 136 -7.56 7.69 -3.49
N LYS A 137 -7.57 7.60 -2.15
CA LYS A 137 -8.51 8.36 -1.31
C LYS A 137 -8.33 9.88 -1.45
N ARG A 138 -7.10 10.39 -1.62
CA ARG A 138 -6.84 11.83 -1.82
C ARG A 138 -7.54 12.39 -3.05
N ILE A 139 -7.70 11.58 -4.08
CA ILE A 139 -8.37 11.96 -5.34
C ILE A 139 -9.82 11.45 -5.41
N GLY A 140 -10.38 10.96 -4.29
CA GLY A 140 -11.75 10.50 -4.24
C GLY A 140 -12.02 9.20 -5.03
N ARG A 141 -10.97 8.39 -5.32
CA ARG A 141 -11.06 7.15 -6.09
C ARG A 141 -10.71 5.91 -5.26
N HIS A 142 -11.06 4.74 -5.75
CA HIS A 142 -10.74 3.46 -5.11
C HIS A 142 -9.49 2.84 -5.73
N ALA A 143 -8.53 2.43 -4.88
CA ALA A 143 -7.24 1.90 -5.35
C ALA A 143 -7.36 0.63 -6.20
N GLY A 144 -8.34 -0.24 -5.89
CA GLY A 144 -8.64 -1.44 -6.68
C GLY A 144 -9.11 -1.12 -8.09
N GLU A 145 -10.01 -0.15 -8.23
CA GLU A 145 -10.53 0.32 -9.53
C GLU A 145 -9.43 0.93 -10.39
N LEU A 146 -8.55 1.76 -9.80
CA LEU A 146 -7.40 2.32 -10.52
C LEU A 146 -6.49 1.23 -11.08
N LYS A 147 -6.25 0.16 -10.31
CA LYS A 147 -5.48 -0.98 -10.79
C LYS A 147 -6.18 -1.76 -11.89
N GLU A 148 -7.47 -2.00 -11.75
CA GLU A 148 -8.30 -2.71 -12.73
C GLU A 148 -8.27 -2.00 -14.08
N LEU A 149 -8.47 -0.69 -14.11
CA LEU A 149 -8.40 0.13 -15.33
C LEU A 149 -7.03 0.03 -16.02
N ILE A 150 -5.92 0.01 -15.26
CA ILE A 150 -4.57 -0.15 -15.82
C ILE A 150 -4.37 -1.58 -16.33
N GLN A 151 -4.91 -2.59 -15.64
CA GLN A 151 -4.85 -4.00 -16.08
C GLN A 151 -5.64 -4.21 -17.37
N GLU A 152 -6.82 -3.61 -17.51
CA GLU A 152 -7.61 -3.64 -18.73
C GLU A 152 -6.88 -2.96 -19.90
N ALA A 153 -6.30 -1.76 -19.66
CA ALA A 153 -5.49 -1.09 -20.66
C ALA A 153 -4.32 -1.97 -21.13
N TRP A 154 -3.67 -2.68 -20.17
CA TRP A 154 -2.60 -3.62 -20.49
C TRP A 154 -3.08 -4.83 -21.29
N ALA A 155 -4.24 -5.39 -20.96
CA ALA A 155 -4.82 -6.56 -21.63
C ALA A 155 -5.27 -6.25 -23.06
N THR A 156 -5.76 -5.04 -23.32
CA THR A 156 -6.28 -4.61 -24.61
C THR A 156 -5.24 -4.01 -25.54
N SER A 157 -3.98 -3.90 -25.10
CA SER A 157 -2.88 -3.29 -25.86
C SER A 157 -1.76 -4.30 -26.15
N ASP A 158 -1.02 -4.09 -27.20
CA ASP A 158 0.10 -4.93 -27.65
C ASP A 158 1.42 -4.16 -27.79
N SER A 159 1.38 -2.85 -27.79
CA SER A 159 2.51 -1.94 -28.01
C SER A 159 2.49 -0.75 -27.04
N ALA A 160 3.59 0.01 -26.99
CA ALA A 160 3.68 1.24 -26.21
C ALA A 160 2.61 2.26 -26.64
N ARG A 161 2.39 2.39 -27.96
CA ARG A 161 1.44 3.35 -28.50
C ARG A 161 0.00 3.00 -28.16
N THR A 162 -0.39 1.75 -28.36
CA THR A 162 -1.75 1.28 -28.05
C THR A 162 -2.00 1.30 -26.54
N PHE A 163 -0.99 0.98 -25.73
CA PHE A 163 -1.10 1.07 -24.28
C PHE A 163 -1.26 2.51 -23.79
N ALA A 164 -0.46 3.45 -24.32
CA ALA A 164 -0.59 4.87 -23.97
C ALA A 164 -1.99 5.39 -24.32
N HIS A 165 -2.52 5.05 -25.50
CA HIS A 165 -3.88 5.44 -25.90
C HIS A 165 -4.95 4.82 -24.99
N ALA A 166 -4.85 3.52 -24.70
CA ALA A 166 -5.77 2.84 -23.79
C ALA A 166 -5.75 3.40 -22.36
N LEU A 167 -4.60 3.90 -21.90
CA LEU A 167 -4.47 4.62 -20.65
C LEU A 167 -5.16 6.00 -20.72
N GLU A 168 -4.92 6.76 -21.80
CA GLU A 168 -5.50 8.10 -21.98
C GLU A 168 -7.03 8.06 -21.99
N GLU A 169 -7.64 7.07 -22.66
CA GLU A 169 -9.09 6.84 -22.63
C GLU A 169 -9.67 6.62 -21.23
N ARG A 170 -8.82 6.14 -20.29
CA ARG A 170 -9.20 5.87 -18.90
C ARG A 170 -8.76 6.96 -17.93
N GLY A 171 -8.23 8.08 -18.45
CA GLY A 171 -7.77 9.23 -17.66
C GLY A 171 -6.40 9.04 -17.01
N PHE A 172 -5.53 8.21 -17.62
CA PHE A 172 -4.16 8.03 -17.21
C PHE A 172 -3.19 8.40 -18.33
N TYR A 173 -2.01 8.85 -17.98
CA TYR A 173 -0.97 9.24 -18.93
C TYR A 173 0.31 8.46 -18.64
N LEU A 174 0.85 7.80 -19.66
CA LEU A 174 2.11 7.06 -19.56
C LEU A 174 3.28 8.01 -19.35
N ALA A 175 4.08 7.76 -18.32
CA ALA A 175 5.22 8.59 -17.95
C ALA A 175 6.40 7.76 -17.45
N ARG A 176 7.58 8.41 -17.38
CA ARG A 176 8.77 7.88 -16.73
C ARG A 176 8.76 8.26 -15.26
N GLY A 177 8.81 7.26 -14.37
CA GLY A 177 8.98 7.47 -12.94
C GLY A 177 10.43 7.81 -12.56
N ASP A 178 10.63 8.37 -11.38
CA ASP A 178 11.93 8.83 -10.86
C ASP A 178 13.00 7.73 -10.82
N ARG A 179 12.60 6.47 -10.65
CA ARG A 179 13.48 5.29 -10.61
C ARG A 179 13.54 4.55 -11.95
N ARG A 180 13.40 5.22 -13.07
CA ARG A 180 13.42 4.65 -14.43
C ARG A 180 12.36 3.58 -14.69
N GLY A 181 11.28 3.53 -13.91
CA GLY A 181 10.15 2.63 -14.13
C GLY A 181 9.05 3.30 -14.96
N HIS A 182 8.21 2.48 -15.61
CA HIS A 182 6.99 2.97 -16.24
C HIS A 182 5.94 3.27 -15.18
N VAL A 183 5.33 4.44 -15.25
CA VAL A 183 4.25 4.87 -14.36
C VAL A 183 3.07 5.40 -15.17
N ALA A 184 1.89 5.33 -14.59
CA ALA A 184 0.70 6.01 -15.06
C ALA A 184 0.45 7.22 -14.15
N VAL A 185 0.26 8.39 -14.74
CA VAL A 185 -0.13 9.61 -14.02
C VAL A 185 -1.62 9.78 -14.22
N THR A 186 -2.40 9.88 -13.15
CA THR A 186 -3.83 10.14 -13.25
C THR A 186 -4.08 11.56 -13.69
N PHE A 187 -5.26 11.84 -14.18
CA PHE A 187 -5.71 13.18 -14.52
C PHE A 187 -5.59 14.17 -13.33
N GLU A 188 -5.76 13.69 -12.10
CA GLU A 188 -5.59 14.46 -10.86
C GLU A 188 -4.11 14.62 -10.45
N GLY A 189 -3.18 14.03 -11.20
CA GLY A 189 -1.74 14.15 -11.00
C GLY A 189 -1.12 13.09 -10.06
N GLU A 190 -1.88 12.08 -9.62
CA GLU A 190 -1.34 10.98 -8.81
C GLU A 190 -0.55 9.96 -9.67
N VAL A 191 0.47 9.36 -9.08
CA VAL A 191 1.42 8.49 -9.80
C VAL A 191 1.26 7.03 -9.38
N ILE A 192 0.95 6.16 -10.35
CA ILE A 192 0.73 4.74 -10.12
C ILE A 192 1.79 3.92 -10.87
N SER A 193 2.47 3.03 -10.17
CA SER A 193 3.44 2.12 -10.78
C SER A 193 2.73 1.08 -11.66
N ILE A 194 3.02 1.06 -12.96
CA ILE A 194 2.46 0.09 -13.90
C ILE A 194 2.86 -1.34 -13.53
N SER A 195 4.10 -1.55 -13.11
CA SER A 195 4.57 -2.86 -12.64
C SER A 195 3.75 -3.38 -11.45
N ARG A 196 3.45 -2.51 -10.48
CA ARG A 196 2.62 -2.89 -9.32
C ARG A 196 1.15 -3.09 -9.69
N ALA A 197 0.62 -2.25 -10.56
CA ALA A 197 -0.77 -2.34 -10.99
C ALA A 197 -1.03 -3.61 -11.79
N THR A 198 -0.16 -3.95 -12.75
CA THR A 198 -0.32 -5.09 -13.65
C THR A 198 0.29 -6.41 -13.13
N GLY A 199 1.13 -6.35 -12.07
CA GLY A 199 1.90 -7.50 -11.60
C GLY A 199 3.04 -7.92 -12.54
N LYS A 200 3.30 -7.17 -13.62
CA LYS A 200 4.32 -7.48 -14.61
C LYS A 200 5.72 -7.06 -14.15
N LYS A 201 6.71 -7.87 -14.50
CA LYS A 201 8.11 -7.56 -14.21
C LYS A 201 8.62 -6.42 -15.12
N ALA A 202 9.60 -5.66 -14.63
CA ALA A 202 10.21 -4.57 -15.41
C ALA A 202 10.70 -5.02 -16.81
N LYS A 203 11.24 -6.25 -16.93
CA LYS A 203 11.66 -6.83 -18.21
C LYS A 203 10.49 -6.98 -19.20
N GLU A 204 9.34 -7.41 -18.73
CA GLU A 204 8.12 -7.56 -19.58
C GLU A 204 7.58 -6.19 -20.01
N LEU A 205 7.61 -5.21 -19.09
CA LEU A 205 7.23 -3.83 -19.42
C LEU A 205 8.18 -3.24 -20.47
N HIS A 206 9.48 -3.38 -20.29
CA HIS A 206 10.46 -2.89 -21.26
C HIS A 206 10.35 -3.60 -22.62
N ALA A 207 10.03 -4.88 -22.65
CA ALA A 207 9.84 -5.62 -23.89
C ALA A 207 8.66 -5.08 -24.71
N ARG A 208 7.56 -4.68 -24.07
CA ARG A 208 6.35 -4.16 -24.73
C ARG A 208 6.38 -2.65 -24.93
N LEU A 209 6.81 -1.90 -23.89
CA LEU A 209 6.72 -0.44 -23.85
C LEU A 209 8.02 0.27 -24.28
N GLY A 210 9.11 -0.47 -24.43
CA GLY A 210 10.42 0.11 -24.69
C GLY A 210 11.09 0.72 -23.45
N LYS A 211 12.18 1.45 -23.67
CA LYS A 211 12.89 2.17 -22.62
C LYS A 211 12.13 3.43 -22.20
N THR A 212 12.26 3.80 -20.94
CA THR A 212 11.56 4.96 -20.37
C THR A 212 12.16 6.30 -20.76
N ASP A 213 13.36 6.32 -21.38
CA ASP A 213 14.11 7.55 -21.70
C ASP A 213 13.36 8.45 -22.70
N ALA A 214 12.52 7.85 -23.55
CA ALA A 214 11.70 8.58 -24.53
C ALA A 214 10.37 9.09 -23.94
N LEU A 215 10.05 8.73 -22.71
CA LEU A 215 8.82 9.17 -22.04
C LEU A 215 9.05 10.45 -21.25
N ASN A 216 8.03 11.30 -21.22
CA ASN A 216 8.01 12.46 -20.33
C ASN A 216 8.17 12.03 -18.88
N SER A 217 8.86 12.84 -18.08
CA SER A 217 8.87 12.70 -16.63
C SER A 217 7.48 12.91 -16.04
N VAL A 218 7.30 12.55 -14.78
CA VAL A 218 6.04 12.80 -14.04
C VAL A 218 5.67 14.28 -14.06
N ASP A 219 6.64 15.17 -13.83
CA ASP A 219 6.39 16.61 -13.75
C ASP A 219 6.06 17.22 -15.12
N GLU A 220 6.74 16.80 -16.19
CA GLU A 220 6.39 17.20 -17.57
C GLU A 220 4.99 16.68 -17.94
N THR A 221 4.64 15.47 -17.52
CA THR A 221 3.31 14.90 -17.78
C THR A 221 2.23 15.67 -17.02
N ARG A 222 2.45 16.02 -15.75
CA ARG A 222 1.52 16.84 -14.96
C ARG A 222 1.31 18.22 -15.57
N LYS A 223 2.42 18.83 -16.03
CA LYS A 223 2.35 20.12 -16.72
C LYS A 223 1.52 20.04 -18.00
N ARG A 224 1.75 19.02 -18.84
CA ARG A 224 0.96 18.76 -20.03
C ARG A 224 -0.53 18.54 -19.71
N ILE A 225 -0.86 17.79 -18.66
CA ILE A 225 -2.23 17.58 -18.20
C ILE A 225 -2.87 18.94 -17.82
N ALA A 226 -2.16 19.78 -17.08
CA ALA A 226 -2.68 21.06 -16.62
C ALA A 226 -2.86 22.05 -17.78
N GLU A 227 -1.91 22.13 -18.70
CA GLU A 227 -1.88 23.12 -19.78
C GLU A 227 -2.76 22.74 -20.99
N ASP A 228 -2.75 21.48 -21.40
CA ASP A 228 -3.39 21.03 -22.65
C ASP A 228 -4.73 20.36 -22.44
N ILE A 229 -4.89 19.61 -21.38
CA ILE A 229 -5.99 18.65 -21.20
C ILE A 229 -7.11 19.24 -20.35
N LEU A 230 -6.80 19.84 -19.21
CA LEU A 230 -7.79 20.44 -18.31
C LEU A 230 -8.64 21.51 -18.99
N PRO A 231 -8.08 22.44 -19.80
CA PRO A 231 -8.89 23.43 -20.51
C PRO A 231 -9.88 22.81 -21.50
N ARG A 232 -9.49 21.75 -22.21
CA ARG A 232 -10.37 21.02 -23.16
C ARG A 232 -11.53 20.35 -22.45
N ILE A 233 -11.27 19.67 -21.33
CA ILE A 233 -12.32 19.03 -20.54
C ILE A 233 -13.29 20.08 -20.00
N LYS A 234 -12.76 21.20 -19.50
CA LYS A 234 -13.59 22.31 -19.00
C LYS A 234 -14.51 22.87 -20.10
N SER A 235 -13.98 23.09 -21.31
CA SER A 235 -14.77 23.53 -22.47
C SER A 235 -15.91 22.54 -22.77
N HIS A 236 -15.63 21.26 -22.87
CA HIS A 236 -16.66 20.23 -23.13
C HIS A 236 -17.72 20.14 -22.02
N VAL A 237 -17.33 20.28 -20.76
CA VAL A 237 -18.27 20.30 -19.64
C VAL A 237 -19.17 21.54 -19.70
N ASP A 238 -18.62 22.69 -20.03
CA ASP A 238 -19.36 23.96 -20.13
C ASP A 238 -20.33 23.91 -21.35
N GLU A 239 -19.90 23.35 -22.48
CA GLU A 239 -20.75 23.12 -23.67
C GLU A 239 -21.90 22.14 -23.36
N ALA A 240 -21.61 21.04 -22.69
CA ALA A 240 -22.63 20.06 -22.28
C ALA A 240 -23.66 20.66 -21.31
N ARG A 241 -23.20 21.50 -20.36
CA ARG A 241 -24.09 22.23 -19.44
C ARG A 241 -24.94 23.28 -20.14
N ALA A 242 -24.39 23.96 -21.13
CA ALA A 242 -25.14 24.92 -21.93
C ALA A 242 -26.24 24.21 -22.74
N SER A 243 -25.92 23.08 -23.38
CA SER A 243 -26.88 22.27 -24.15
C SER A 243 -27.99 21.66 -23.29
N ALA A 244 -27.69 21.33 -22.02
CA ALA A 244 -28.69 20.79 -21.09
C ALA A 244 -29.64 21.85 -20.51
N ARG A 245 -29.35 23.15 -20.69
CA ARG A 245 -30.17 24.29 -20.24
C ARG A 245 -31.01 24.90 -21.36
N ALA A 246 -30.76 24.53 -22.59
CA ALA A 246 -31.51 24.91 -23.77
C ALA A 246 -32.63 23.91 -24.08
#